data_0f5340c183a95c8c2bc975dccd1239cc
#
_entry.id   0f5340c183a95c8c2bc975dccd1239cc
#
_cell.length_a   1.000
_cell.length_b   1.000
_cell.length_c   1.000
_cell.angle_alpha   90.00
_cell.angle_beta   90.00
_cell.angle_gamma   90.00
#
_symmetry.space_group_name_H-M   'P 1'
#
loop_
_entity.id
_entity.type
_entity.pdbx_description
1 polymer ?
#
loop_
_entity_poly.entity_id
_entity_poly.type
_entity_poly.pdbx_seq_one_letter_code
_entity_poly.pdbx_strand_id
1 'polypeptide(L)'
;MAWKTLSICVLLAAFAPQALHAATMAGTQQTHAAAPPQVVPRFRFENFTTANGLPDNHVYSVLVDGDRIWAGTDNGLAVYENHAWKTYTTKDGLAHRAVLSLALDKRTGDVWAGTMGGLSRISGGRIDSYTQLTSGLSNDVVYGVSVEGENVWVATAAGACRFNTRTGQWTPYNERNTPMIEIWVYGVSAARDKVYYAVWGSGLLEYTQKTERWDKYEDPDGENEIVLFKDQGLIHEIVTSVSYVDNIVWAATYFGASRYDGRYWHNFLTKDSGLPSNFINTIKGVDANHCWFGTDKGLAYYDGVNWAVYTPSLTDGKPEMTVRDAAGKVTSVAVTTAPAHNYILGIDFQGDDLWVATAKGLSHGIHQKQ
;
A
#
# COMPACT_ATOMS: atom_id res chain seq x y z
N MET A 1 37.86 58.06 -7.33
CA MET A 1 39.27 58.27 -6.88
C MET A 1 39.67 57.07 -6.05
N ALA A 2 40.85 56.52 -6.34
CA ALA A 2 41.65 55.51 -5.65
C ALA A 2 41.19 54.07 -5.76
N TRP A 3 41.72 53.40 -6.77
CA TRP A 3 41.92 51.97 -6.88
C TRP A 3 42.97 51.51 -5.84
N LYS A 4 42.72 50.41 -5.14
CA LYS A 4 43.79 49.65 -4.45
C LYS A 4 43.86 48.26 -5.05
N THR A 5 44.93 48.03 -5.77
CA THR A 5 45.48 46.78 -6.28
C THR A 5 45.89 45.86 -5.12
N LEU A 6 45.39 44.60 -5.12
CA LEU A 6 45.88 43.57 -4.22
C LEU A 6 46.70 42.56 -5.03
N SER A 7 48.00 42.49 -4.71
CA SER A 7 48.96 41.54 -5.33
C SER A 7 48.74 40.14 -4.78
N ILE A 8 48.62 39.16 -5.68
CA ILE A 8 48.61 37.73 -5.34
C ILE A 8 50.07 37.23 -5.40
N CYS A 9 50.62 36.81 -4.25
CA CYS A 9 51.88 36.08 -4.20
C CYS A 9 51.62 34.59 -4.52
N VAL A 10 52.20 34.13 -5.62
CA VAL A 10 52.24 32.70 -5.97
C VAL A 10 53.49 32.10 -5.30
N LEU A 11 53.29 31.17 -4.37
CA LEU A 11 54.31 30.29 -3.83
C LEU A 11 54.41 29.03 -4.67
N LEU A 12 55.48 28.89 -5.42
CA LEU A 12 55.91 27.66 -6.09
C LEU A 12 56.56 26.74 -5.06
N ALA A 13 55.91 25.64 -4.68
CA ALA A 13 56.53 24.55 -3.94
C ALA A 13 56.96 23.46 -4.93
N ALA A 14 58.24 23.17 -4.97
CA ALA A 14 58.84 22.12 -5.76
C ALA A 14 58.50 20.74 -5.15
N PHE A 15 57.85 19.87 -5.89
CA PHE A 15 57.65 18.47 -5.53
C PHE A 15 58.74 17.60 -6.16
N ALA A 16 59.51 16.90 -5.33
CA ALA A 16 60.40 15.81 -5.73
C ALA A 16 59.57 14.53 -5.98
N PRO A 17 59.91 13.69 -6.96
CA PRO A 17 59.18 12.47 -7.23
C PRO A 17 59.50 11.38 -6.19
N GLN A 18 58.53 10.98 -5.38
CA GLN A 18 58.60 9.75 -4.61
C GLN A 18 58.14 8.57 -5.46
N ALA A 19 58.97 7.54 -5.50
CA ALA A 19 58.66 6.29 -6.18
C ALA A 19 57.50 5.57 -5.51
N LEU A 20 56.41 5.35 -6.23
CA LEU A 20 55.27 4.61 -5.79
C LEU A 20 55.55 3.10 -5.88
N HIS A 21 55.72 2.41 -4.77
CA HIS A 21 55.69 0.95 -4.70
C HIS A 21 54.26 0.48 -4.94
N ALA A 22 54.00 -0.16 -6.07
CA ALA A 22 52.76 -0.84 -6.34
C ALA A 22 52.65 -2.09 -5.43
N ALA A 23 51.91 -2.00 -4.32
CA ALA A 23 51.47 -3.15 -3.59
C ALA A 23 50.27 -3.77 -4.33
N THR A 24 50.43 -4.93 -4.92
CA THR A 24 49.40 -5.73 -5.54
C THR A 24 48.49 -6.27 -4.42
N MET A 25 47.38 -5.60 -4.18
CA MET A 25 46.30 -6.11 -3.32
C MET A 25 45.56 -7.18 -4.12
N ALA A 26 45.81 -8.44 -3.81
CA ALA A 26 44.95 -9.54 -4.24
C ALA A 26 43.62 -9.39 -3.56
N GLY A 27 42.66 -8.77 -4.25
CA GLY A 27 41.25 -8.74 -3.83
C GLY A 27 40.69 -10.14 -3.87
N THR A 28 40.49 -10.77 -2.72
CA THR A 28 39.62 -11.92 -2.58
C THR A 28 38.23 -11.49 -3.00
N GLN A 29 37.83 -11.81 -4.23
CA GLN A 29 36.41 -11.82 -4.59
C GLN A 29 35.72 -12.86 -3.69
N GLN A 30 35.03 -12.38 -2.68
CA GLN A 30 34.01 -13.17 -2.03
C GLN A 30 32.95 -13.46 -3.10
N THR A 31 32.97 -14.66 -3.67
CA THR A 31 31.85 -15.22 -4.40
C THR A 31 30.69 -15.33 -3.40
N HIS A 32 29.80 -14.36 -3.40
CA HIS A 32 28.49 -14.56 -2.77
C HIS A 32 27.89 -15.79 -3.44
N ALA A 33 27.77 -16.87 -2.71
CA ALA A 33 26.97 -18.00 -3.13
C ALA A 33 25.60 -17.44 -3.53
N ALA A 34 25.16 -17.71 -4.77
CA ALA A 34 23.83 -17.32 -5.23
C ALA A 34 22.82 -17.84 -4.21
N ALA A 35 21.99 -16.97 -3.66
CA ALA A 35 20.90 -17.39 -2.84
C ALA A 35 20.10 -18.44 -3.60
N PRO A 36 19.62 -19.50 -2.93
CA PRO A 36 18.79 -20.50 -3.61
C PRO A 36 17.66 -19.78 -4.32
N PRO A 37 17.24 -20.25 -5.53
CA PRO A 37 16.19 -19.60 -6.28
C PRO A 37 14.97 -19.47 -5.38
N GLN A 38 14.59 -18.23 -5.04
CA GLN A 38 13.38 -17.97 -4.28
C GLN A 38 12.22 -18.39 -5.16
N VAL A 39 11.42 -19.31 -4.65
CA VAL A 39 10.27 -19.83 -5.36
C VAL A 39 9.11 -18.91 -5.05
N VAL A 40 8.64 -18.15 -6.04
CA VAL A 40 7.44 -17.33 -5.89
C VAL A 40 6.26 -18.19 -5.44
N PRO A 41 5.44 -17.74 -4.49
CA PRO A 41 4.35 -18.52 -3.94
C PRO A 41 3.34 -18.89 -5.03
N ARG A 42 2.79 -20.09 -4.97
CA ARG A 42 1.71 -20.53 -5.84
C ARG A 42 0.43 -20.64 -5.07
N PHE A 43 -0.65 -20.08 -5.61
CA PHE A 43 -1.96 -20.11 -4.98
C PHE A 43 -2.99 -20.80 -5.86
N ARG A 44 -3.88 -21.55 -5.21
CA ARG A 44 -5.18 -21.96 -5.74
C ARG A 44 -6.23 -21.00 -5.20
N PHE A 45 -7.03 -20.41 -6.06
CA PHE A 45 -8.06 -19.46 -5.67
C PHE A 45 -9.44 -20.12 -5.59
N GLU A 46 -10.16 -19.81 -4.51
CA GLU A 46 -11.58 -20.07 -4.34
C GLU A 46 -12.31 -18.73 -4.37
N ASN A 47 -13.32 -18.59 -5.21
CA ASN A 47 -14.00 -17.32 -5.44
C ASN A 47 -15.39 -17.31 -4.82
N PHE A 48 -15.69 -16.25 -4.07
CA PHE A 48 -16.96 -15.98 -3.42
C PHE A 48 -17.69 -14.84 -4.13
N THR A 49 -18.98 -15.03 -4.37
CA THR A 49 -19.86 -14.07 -5.02
C THR A 49 -21.19 -13.99 -4.26
N THR A 50 -22.16 -13.25 -4.77
CA THR A 50 -23.53 -13.26 -4.24
C THR A 50 -24.16 -14.65 -4.25
N ALA A 51 -23.77 -15.53 -5.16
CA ALA A 51 -24.20 -16.93 -5.19
C ALA A 51 -23.70 -17.74 -3.96
N ASN A 52 -22.62 -17.29 -3.32
CA ASN A 52 -22.05 -17.91 -2.13
C ASN A 52 -22.41 -17.15 -0.82
N GLY A 53 -23.26 -16.12 -0.90
CA GLY A 53 -23.75 -15.38 0.26
C GLY A 53 -23.10 -14.03 0.52
N LEU A 54 -22.20 -13.52 -0.35
CA LEU A 54 -21.78 -12.13 -0.30
C LEU A 54 -22.97 -11.19 -0.58
N PRO A 55 -23.05 -10.02 0.07
CA PRO A 55 -24.13 -9.07 -0.17
C PRO A 55 -24.03 -8.36 -1.53
N ASP A 56 -22.82 -8.28 -2.09
CA ASP A 56 -22.55 -7.73 -3.43
C ASP A 56 -21.27 -8.36 -4.04
N ASN A 57 -21.18 -8.38 -5.36
CA ASN A 57 -19.99 -8.85 -6.07
C ASN A 57 -18.89 -7.80 -6.14
N HIS A 58 -19.21 -6.51 -6.00
CA HIS A 58 -18.21 -5.46 -5.94
C HIS A 58 -17.66 -5.37 -4.52
N VAL A 59 -16.47 -5.92 -4.30
CA VAL A 59 -15.78 -5.96 -3.01
C VAL A 59 -14.64 -4.95 -3.02
N TYR A 60 -14.74 -3.93 -2.18
CA TYR A 60 -13.74 -2.86 -2.09
C TYR A 60 -12.56 -3.20 -1.17
N SER A 61 -12.85 -3.88 -0.08
CA SER A 61 -11.87 -4.15 0.96
C SER A 61 -12.05 -5.51 1.58
N VAL A 62 -10.96 -6.06 2.09
CA VAL A 62 -10.94 -7.31 2.85
C VAL A 62 -10.06 -7.13 4.09
N LEU A 63 -10.43 -7.79 5.18
CA LEU A 63 -9.67 -7.82 6.43
C LEU A 63 -9.69 -9.25 6.98
N VAL A 64 -8.51 -9.78 7.26
CA VAL A 64 -8.31 -11.09 7.91
C VAL A 64 -8.17 -10.87 9.42
N ASP A 65 -9.02 -11.54 10.20
CA ASP A 65 -9.06 -11.47 11.65
C ASP A 65 -9.14 -12.89 12.24
N GLY A 66 -8.04 -13.58 12.24
CA GLY A 66 -8.00 -14.99 12.59
C GLY A 66 -8.84 -15.82 11.61
N ASP A 67 -9.83 -16.54 12.16
CA ASP A 67 -10.75 -17.36 11.37
C ASP A 67 -11.92 -16.55 10.77
N ARG A 68 -11.98 -15.24 11.04
CA ARG A 68 -13.00 -14.33 10.50
C ARG A 68 -12.46 -13.55 9.32
N ILE A 69 -13.22 -13.52 8.24
CA ILE A 69 -12.88 -12.73 7.06
C ILE A 69 -13.97 -11.68 6.87
N TRP A 70 -13.56 -10.43 6.96
CA TRP A 70 -14.44 -9.29 6.73
C TRP A 70 -14.31 -8.79 5.30
N ALA A 71 -15.43 -8.53 4.66
CA ALA A 71 -15.48 -8.01 3.29
C ALA A 71 -16.36 -6.77 3.21
N GLY A 72 -15.76 -5.64 2.85
CA GLY A 72 -16.47 -4.40 2.57
C GLY A 72 -16.94 -4.37 1.12
N THR A 73 -18.26 -4.27 0.92
CA THR A 73 -18.88 -4.35 -0.41
C THR A 73 -19.69 -3.09 -0.75
N ASP A 74 -20.23 -3.01 -1.96
CA ASP A 74 -21.13 -1.92 -2.36
C ASP A 74 -22.50 -2.00 -1.66
N ASN A 75 -22.83 -3.13 -1.01
CA ASN A 75 -24.13 -3.34 -0.39
C ASN A 75 -24.06 -3.94 1.03
N GLY A 76 -23.10 -3.50 1.81
CA GLY A 76 -22.95 -3.86 3.22
C GLY A 76 -21.56 -4.37 3.57
N LEU A 77 -21.38 -4.61 4.87
CA LEU A 77 -20.22 -5.27 5.44
C LEU A 77 -20.56 -6.74 5.68
N ALA A 78 -19.82 -7.64 5.08
CA ALA A 78 -19.97 -9.07 5.31
C ALA A 78 -18.86 -9.61 6.22
N VAL A 79 -19.17 -10.60 7.05
CA VAL A 79 -18.19 -11.40 7.79
C VAL A 79 -18.42 -12.88 7.51
N TYR A 80 -17.35 -13.57 7.13
CA TYR A 80 -17.33 -15.03 7.00
C TYR A 80 -16.81 -15.64 8.28
N GLU A 81 -17.63 -16.45 8.92
CA GLU A 81 -17.32 -17.13 10.15
C GLU A 81 -18.12 -18.44 10.22
N ASN A 82 -17.53 -19.51 10.73
CA ASN A 82 -18.19 -20.83 10.83
C ASN A 82 -18.78 -21.32 9.48
N HIS A 83 -18.07 -21.10 8.39
CA HIS A 83 -18.47 -21.48 7.02
C HIS A 83 -19.75 -20.78 6.51
N ALA A 84 -20.13 -19.64 7.08
CA ALA A 84 -21.30 -18.86 6.67
C ALA A 84 -21.00 -17.36 6.62
N TRP A 85 -21.64 -16.65 5.69
CA TRP A 85 -21.62 -15.21 5.62
C TRP A 85 -22.73 -14.61 6.48
N LYS A 86 -22.37 -13.60 7.28
CA LYS A 86 -23.31 -12.70 7.95
C LYS A 86 -23.09 -11.30 7.38
N THR A 87 -24.18 -10.59 7.07
CA THR A 87 -24.15 -9.22 6.53
C THR A 87 -24.66 -8.22 7.54
N TYR A 88 -23.93 -7.09 7.65
CA TYR A 88 -24.38 -5.88 8.35
C TYR A 88 -24.71 -4.80 7.33
N THR A 89 -25.80 -4.10 7.56
CA THR A 89 -26.36 -3.06 6.70
C THR A 89 -26.60 -1.77 7.48
N THR A 90 -27.13 -0.74 6.84
CA THR A 90 -27.57 0.49 7.51
C THR A 90 -28.68 0.26 8.53
N LYS A 91 -29.46 -0.84 8.40
CA LYS A 91 -30.46 -1.23 9.40
C LYS A 91 -29.84 -1.74 10.70
N ASP A 92 -28.62 -2.23 10.62
CA ASP A 92 -27.85 -2.72 11.77
C ASP A 92 -26.99 -1.60 12.40
N GLY A 93 -26.98 -0.40 11.80
CA GLY A 93 -26.26 0.78 12.28
C GLY A 93 -25.05 1.19 11.45
N LEU A 94 -24.75 0.52 10.32
CA LEU A 94 -23.67 1.00 9.42
C LEU A 94 -23.97 2.42 8.93
N ALA A 95 -22.95 3.27 8.88
CA ALA A 95 -23.08 4.63 8.40
C ALA A 95 -23.54 4.72 6.94
N HIS A 96 -23.11 3.77 6.10
CA HIS A 96 -23.53 3.68 4.70
C HIS A 96 -23.41 2.24 4.17
N ARG A 97 -24.14 1.91 3.09
CA ARG A 97 -24.12 0.59 2.47
C ARG A 97 -22.78 0.25 1.79
N ALA A 98 -22.11 1.22 1.16
CA ALA A 98 -20.82 1.01 0.51
C ALA A 98 -19.69 1.13 1.53
N VAL A 99 -18.97 0.04 1.76
CA VAL A 99 -17.86 -0.08 2.72
C VAL A 99 -16.54 -0.16 1.97
N LEU A 100 -15.76 0.92 2.04
CA LEU A 100 -14.58 1.14 1.20
C LEU A 100 -13.29 0.62 1.83
N SER A 101 -13.17 0.65 3.16
CA SER A 101 -11.95 0.28 3.88
C SER A 101 -12.25 -0.37 5.22
N LEU A 102 -11.33 -1.21 5.68
CA LEU A 102 -11.44 -1.95 6.92
C LEU A 102 -10.13 -1.90 7.71
N ALA A 103 -10.23 -1.80 9.04
CA ALA A 103 -9.08 -1.95 9.93
C ALA A 103 -9.48 -2.65 11.23
N LEU A 104 -8.56 -3.46 11.77
CA LEU A 104 -8.73 -4.16 13.04
C LEU A 104 -8.02 -3.42 14.16
N ASP A 105 -8.72 -3.09 15.22
CA ASP A 105 -8.09 -2.79 16.51
C ASP A 105 -7.70 -4.09 17.20
N LYS A 106 -6.46 -4.53 17.03
CA LYS A 106 -5.94 -5.78 17.61
C LYS A 106 -5.99 -5.81 19.13
N ARG A 107 -6.12 -4.65 19.78
CA ARG A 107 -6.17 -4.49 21.24
C ARG A 107 -7.57 -4.81 21.78
N THR A 108 -8.62 -4.46 21.06
CA THR A 108 -10.02 -4.63 21.49
C THR A 108 -10.80 -5.68 20.70
N GLY A 109 -10.30 -6.06 19.51
CA GLY A 109 -11.01 -6.89 18.55
C GLY A 109 -12.09 -6.14 17.78
N ASP A 110 -12.15 -4.81 17.87
CA ASP A 110 -13.12 -4.02 17.13
C ASP A 110 -12.69 -3.88 15.67
N VAL A 111 -13.66 -3.93 14.77
CA VAL A 111 -13.46 -3.65 13.36
C VAL A 111 -13.94 -2.24 13.03
N TRP A 112 -13.11 -1.47 12.39
CA TRP A 112 -13.42 -0.13 11.89
C TRP A 112 -13.66 -0.19 10.39
N ALA A 113 -14.81 0.33 9.97
CA ALA A 113 -15.26 0.32 8.57
C ALA A 113 -15.45 1.74 8.06
N GLY A 114 -14.59 2.15 7.13
CA GLY A 114 -14.75 3.38 6.36
C GLY A 114 -15.77 3.21 5.26
N THR A 115 -16.74 4.11 5.18
CA THR A 115 -17.86 4.02 4.25
C THR A 115 -18.02 5.28 3.40
N MET A 116 -18.93 5.26 2.44
CA MET A 116 -19.33 6.45 1.66
C MET A 116 -20.19 7.46 2.45
N GLY A 117 -20.51 7.19 3.72
CA GLY A 117 -21.39 8.04 4.54
C GLY A 117 -20.99 8.08 6.00
N GLY A 118 -19.73 7.83 6.33
CA GLY A 118 -19.17 7.91 7.67
C GLY A 118 -18.23 6.78 8.01
N LEU A 119 -17.77 6.79 9.26
CA LEU A 119 -16.96 5.74 9.86
C LEU A 119 -17.84 4.92 10.81
N SER A 120 -17.75 3.59 10.72
CA SER A 120 -18.46 2.68 11.63
C SER A 120 -17.47 1.86 12.46
N ARG A 121 -17.76 1.66 13.74
CA ARG A 121 -17.06 0.76 14.65
C ARG A 121 -17.96 -0.42 14.96
N ILE A 122 -17.48 -1.61 14.71
CA ILE A 122 -18.17 -2.88 15.02
C ILE A 122 -17.48 -3.48 16.24
N SER A 123 -18.20 -3.54 17.37
CA SER A 123 -17.71 -4.02 18.65
C SER A 123 -18.71 -5.03 19.25
N GLY A 124 -18.32 -6.30 19.35
CA GLY A 124 -19.19 -7.35 19.90
C GLY A 124 -20.54 -7.48 19.19
N GLY A 125 -20.61 -7.12 17.91
CA GLY A 125 -21.84 -7.15 17.11
C GLY A 125 -22.69 -5.87 17.19
N ARG A 126 -22.34 -4.91 18.05
CA ARG A 126 -22.91 -3.56 18.05
C ARG A 126 -22.17 -2.67 17.08
N ILE A 127 -22.88 -1.78 16.41
CA ILE A 127 -22.30 -0.81 15.48
C ILE A 127 -22.55 0.60 16.01
N ASP A 128 -21.47 1.36 16.17
CA ASP A 128 -21.48 2.79 16.44
C ASP A 128 -20.97 3.51 15.19
N SER A 129 -21.71 4.52 14.71
CA SER A 129 -21.36 5.26 13.50
C SER A 129 -21.06 6.74 13.78
N TYR A 130 -20.06 7.25 13.10
CA TYR A 130 -19.53 8.61 13.21
C TYR A 130 -19.66 9.30 11.85
N THR A 131 -20.21 10.51 11.83
CA THR A 131 -20.35 11.36 10.65
C THR A 131 -19.75 12.73 10.91
N GLN A 132 -19.51 13.49 9.85
CA GLN A 132 -19.06 14.87 9.96
C GLN A 132 -20.01 15.72 10.83
N LEU A 133 -21.31 15.47 10.74
CA LEU A 133 -22.31 16.22 11.50
C LEU A 133 -22.33 15.82 13.00
N THR A 134 -22.09 14.55 13.32
CA THR A 134 -22.28 14.00 14.68
C THR A 134 -20.99 13.79 15.45
N SER A 135 -19.83 13.98 14.81
CA SER A 135 -18.51 13.77 15.40
C SER A 135 -17.48 14.78 14.88
N GLY A 136 -16.20 14.52 15.10
CA GLY A 136 -15.09 15.31 14.53
C GLY A 136 -14.51 14.71 13.24
N LEU A 137 -15.26 13.84 12.55
CA LEU A 137 -14.85 13.27 11.26
C LEU A 137 -14.70 14.39 10.22
N SER A 138 -13.59 14.38 9.46
CA SER A 138 -13.29 15.45 8.49
C SER A 138 -14.25 15.47 7.30
N ASN A 139 -14.70 14.30 6.85
CA ASN A 139 -15.69 14.14 5.78
C ASN A 139 -16.35 12.76 5.87
N ASP A 140 -17.59 12.63 5.39
CA ASP A 140 -18.36 11.38 5.44
C ASP A 140 -17.85 10.31 4.45
N VAL A 141 -17.14 10.68 3.38
CA VAL A 141 -16.51 9.71 2.48
C VAL A 141 -15.17 9.28 3.06
N VAL A 142 -15.11 8.07 3.61
CA VAL A 142 -13.92 7.51 4.26
C VAL A 142 -13.27 6.47 3.35
N TYR A 143 -12.16 6.83 2.73
CA TYR A 143 -11.43 5.96 1.81
C TYR A 143 -10.48 5.00 2.49
N GLY A 144 -9.88 5.40 3.62
CA GLY A 144 -8.88 4.60 4.33
C GLY A 144 -9.01 4.70 5.84
N VAL A 145 -8.75 3.58 6.52
CA VAL A 145 -8.69 3.50 7.98
C VAL A 145 -7.47 2.68 8.39
N SER A 146 -6.76 3.14 9.42
CA SER A 146 -5.66 2.40 10.05
C SER A 146 -5.72 2.58 11.56
N VAL A 147 -5.42 1.52 12.31
CA VAL A 147 -5.44 1.57 13.78
C VAL A 147 -4.04 1.30 14.32
N GLU A 148 -3.57 2.19 15.17
CA GLU A 148 -2.31 2.02 15.91
C GLU A 148 -2.48 2.46 17.35
N GLY A 149 -2.32 1.53 18.28
CA GLY A 149 -2.57 1.77 19.70
C GLY A 149 -4.00 2.22 19.95
N GLU A 150 -4.18 3.38 20.61
CA GLU A 150 -5.49 3.97 20.91
C GLU A 150 -6.00 4.89 19.78
N ASN A 151 -5.25 5.05 18.70
CA ASN A 151 -5.58 5.97 17.63
C ASN A 151 -6.13 5.25 16.40
N VAL A 152 -7.25 5.75 15.91
CA VAL A 152 -7.84 5.42 14.61
C VAL A 152 -7.52 6.56 13.66
N TRP A 153 -6.74 6.27 12.63
CA TRP A 153 -6.32 7.20 11.60
C TRP A 153 -7.22 7.05 10.40
N VAL A 154 -7.77 8.15 9.93
CA VAL A 154 -8.85 8.14 8.94
C VAL A 154 -8.47 9.03 7.76
N ALA A 155 -8.53 8.48 6.56
CA ALA A 155 -8.33 9.16 5.29
C ALA A 155 -9.70 9.44 4.65
N THR A 156 -9.97 10.69 4.25
CA THR A 156 -11.29 11.11 3.76
C THR A 156 -11.19 11.92 2.47
N ALA A 157 -12.33 12.18 1.83
CA ALA A 157 -12.43 13.04 0.66
C ALA A 157 -12.17 14.53 0.95
N ALA A 158 -12.01 14.92 2.23
CA ALA A 158 -11.69 16.30 2.60
C ALA A 158 -10.72 16.32 3.80
N GLY A 159 -9.48 15.90 3.55
CA GLY A 159 -8.43 15.79 4.54
C GLY A 159 -8.46 14.45 5.29
N ALA A 160 -7.77 14.42 6.41
CA ALA A 160 -7.66 13.27 7.28
C ALA A 160 -8.05 13.64 8.71
N CYS A 161 -8.22 12.65 9.57
CA CYS A 161 -8.36 12.89 10.99
C CYS A 161 -7.83 11.72 11.82
N ARG A 162 -7.58 12.00 13.10
CA ARG A 162 -7.27 11.01 14.12
C ARG A 162 -8.38 11.00 15.16
N PHE A 163 -8.87 9.82 15.47
CA PHE A 163 -9.77 9.59 16.61
C PHE A 163 -9.02 8.82 17.70
N ASN A 164 -8.94 9.37 18.90
CA ASN A 164 -8.39 8.65 20.06
C ASN A 164 -9.51 7.92 20.78
N THR A 165 -9.49 6.60 20.77
CA THR A 165 -10.55 5.74 21.32
C THR A 165 -10.66 5.80 22.84
N ARG A 166 -9.59 6.19 23.57
CA ARG A 166 -9.59 6.32 25.03
C ARG A 166 -10.20 7.64 25.48
N THR A 167 -9.87 8.75 24.80
CA THR A 167 -10.33 10.09 25.20
C THR A 167 -11.59 10.55 24.48
N GLY A 168 -11.94 9.90 23.37
CA GLY A 168 -13.02 10.33 22.47
C GLY A 168 -12.69 11.57 21.65
N GLN A 169 -11.43 12.01 21.64
CA GLN A 169 -11.01 13.25 20.97
C GLN A 169 -10.73 13.01 19.48
N TRP A 170 -11.22 13.94 18.65
CA TRP A 170 -10.90 14.04 17.23
C TRP A 170 -9.88 15.13 16.96
N THR A 171 -8.95 14.87 16.05
CA THR A 171 -7.95 15.84 15.57
C THR A 171 -7.99 15.86 14.04
N PRO A 172 -8.48 16.95 13.42
CA PRO A 172 -8.52 17.05 11.96
C PRO A 172 -7.17 17.48 11.38
N TYR A 173 -6.88 16.99 10.16
CA TYR A 173 -5.70 17.31 9.35
C TYR A 173 -6.14 17.74 7.95
N ASN A 174 -5.72 18.94 7.53
CA ASN A 174 -6.07 19.53 6.24
C ASN A 174 -4.96 20.49 5.78
N GLU A 175 -5.19 21.23 4.70
CA GLU A 175 -4.25 22.19 4.10
C GLU A 175 -3.80 23.33 5.04
N ARG A 176 -4.48 23.55 6.16
CA ARG A 176 -4.14 24.62 7.12
C ARG A 176 -3.11 24.18 8.17
N ASN A 177 -3.00 22.90 8.42
CA ASN A 177 -2.15 22.37 9.48
C ASN A 177 -1.26 21.19 9.04
N THR A 178 -1.22 20.91 7.74
CA THR A 178 -0.36 19.89 7.13
C THR A 178 0.25 20.41 5.82
N PRO A 179 1.22 19.71 5.21
CA PRO A 179 1.74 20.05 3.88
C PRO A 179 0.80 19.68 2.70
N MET A 180 -0.44 19.28 2.95
CA MET A 180 -1.40 18.98 1.88
C MET A 180 -1.62 20.19 0.99
N ILE A 181 -1.58 19.97 -0.33
CA ILE A 181 -2.03 20.94 -1.34
C ILE A 181 -3.44 20.57 -1.78
N GLU A 182 -3.65 19.27 -2.05
CA GLU A 182 -4.96 18.68 -2.31
C GLU A 182 -5.45 17.92 -1.08
N ILE A 183 -6.76 17.90 -0.87
CA ILE A 183 -7.36 17.35 0.35
C ILE A 183 -7.96 15.94 0.19
N TRP A 184 -7.89 15.34 -0.99
CA TRP A 184 -8.38 13.98 -1.22
C TRP A 184 -7.35 12.96 -0.75
N VAL A 185 -7.61 12.36 0.41
CA VAL A 185 -6.73 11.36 1.03
C VAL A 185 -7.32 9.97 0.81
N TYR A 186 -6.65 9.17 -0.04
CA TYR A 186 -7.13 7.85 -0.44
C TYR A 186 -6.76 6.72 0.50
N GLY A 187 -5.64 6.85 1.19
CA GLY A 187 -5.15 5.78 2.06
C GLY A 187 -4.38 6.28 3.26
N VAL A 188 -4.31 5.46 4.27
CA VAL A 188 -3.52 5.70 5.48
C VAL A 188 -2.94 4.40 6.00
N SER A 189 -1.67 4.43 6.42
CA SER A 189 -0.99 3.32 7.08
C SER A 189 -0.22 3.82 8.28
N ALA A 190 -0.58 3.33 9.46
CA ALA A 190 0.02 3.72 10.72
C ALA A 190 0.70 2.51 11.37
N ALA A 191 1.93 2.69 11.81
CA ALA A 191 2.64 1.72 12.62
C ALA A 191 3.66 2.41 13.53
N ARG A 192 3.70 2.04 14.80
CA ARG A 192 4.59 2.61 15.80
C ARG A 192 4.41 4.13 15.94
N ASP A 193 5.44 4.91 15.57
CA ASP A 193 5.48 6.37 15.71
C ASP A 193 5.12 7.12 14.40
N LYS A 194 4.97 6.39 13.30
CA LYS A 194 4.76 6.97 11.97
C LYS A 194 3.41 6.67 11.38
N VAL A 195 2.87 7.64 10.67
CA VAL A 195 1.64 7.52 9.91
C VAL A 195 1.87 8.08 8.52
N TYR A 196 1.57 7.30 7.51
CA TYR A 196 1.71 7.69 6.11
C TYR A 196 0.33 7.85 5.49
N TYR A 197 0.15 8.92 4.73
CA TYR A 197 -1.08 9.24 4.01
C TYR A 197 -0.82 9.30 2.51
N ALA A 198 -1.64 8.58 1.76
CA ALA A 198 -1.69 8.59 0.31
C ALA A 198 -2.63 9.72 -0.14
N VAL A 199 -2.11 10.76 -0.78
CA VAL A 199 -2.89 11.96 -1.12
C VAL A 199 -2.88 12.18 -2.64
N TRP A 200 -4.04 12.49 -3.20
CA TRP A 200 -4.16 12.87 -4.60
C TRP A 200 -3.50 14.23 -4.83
N GLY A 201 -2.53 14.31 -5.75
CA GLY A 201 -1.86 15.55 -6.12
C GLY A 201 -0.99 16.21 -5.03
N SER A 202 -0.84 15.54 -3.87
CA SER A 202 0.06 16.02 -2.80
C SER A 202 1.13 14.99 -2.46
N GLY A 203 1.19 13.90 -3.21
CA GLY A 203 2.17 12.84 -3.00
C GLY A 203 1.91 12.01 -1.74
N LEU A 204 2.99 11.62 -1.08
CA LEU A 204 2.97 10.85 0.16
C LEU A 204 3.33 11.75 1.33
N LEU A 205 2.50 11.79 2.35
CA LEU A 205 2.75 12.54 3.58
C LEU A 205 3.11 11.61 4.72
N GLU A 206 4.14 11.95 5.49
CA GLU A 206 4.54 11.27 6.72
C GLU A 206 4.23 12.17 7.92
N TYR A 207 3.56 11.61 8.93
CA TYR A 207 3.38 12.23 10.24
C TYR A 207 4.12 11.43 11.31
N THR A 208 5.05 12.08 12.01
CA THR A 208 5.77 11.50 13.14
C THR A 208 5.06 11.92 14.44
N GLN A 209 4.41 10.96 15.11
CA GLN A 209 3.53 11.24 16.27
C GLN A 209 4.25 11.87 17.45
N LYS A 210 5.46 11.42 17.80
CA LYS A 210 6.23 11.94 18.96
C LYS A 210 6.65 13.40 18.84
N THR A 211 6.91 13.84 17.61
CA THR A 211 7.41 15.21 17.35
C THR A 211 6.34 16.10 16.73
N GLU A 212 5.18 15.53 16.41
CA GLU A 212 4.09 16.19 15.69
C GLU A 212 4.54 16.83 14.36
N ARG A 213 5.57 16.24 13.75
CA ARG A 213 6.19 16.76 12.54
C ARG A 213 5.60 16.07 11.31
N TRP A 214 5.42 16.87 10.26
CA TRP A 214 5.06 16.43 8.93
C TRP A 214 6.26 16.50 7.98
N ASP A 215 6.42 15.46 7.16
CA ASP A 215 7.30 15.45 6.00
C ASP A 215 6.46 15.11 4.76
N LYS A 216 6.87 15.64 3.59
CA LYS A 216 6.20 15.41 2.31
C LYS A 216 7.19 14.82 1.32
N TYR A 217 6.74 13.84 0.56
CA TYR A 217 7.48 13.20 -0.51
C TYR A 217 6.73 13.38 -1.82
N GLU A 218 7.41 13.93 -2.81
CA GLU A 218 6.87 14.33 -4.10
C GLU A 218 7.62 13.63 -5.24
N ASP A 219 7.00 13.62 -6.42
CA ASP A 219 7.66 13.24 -7.65
C ASP A 219 8.59 14.37 -8.09
N PRO A 220 9.90 14.16 -8.25
CA PRO A 220 10.82 15.19 -8.73
C PRO A 220 10.56 15.59 -10.19
N ASP A 221 9.81 14.82 -10.95
CA ASP A 221 9.40 15.09 -12.33
C ASP A 221 8.05 15.84 -12.43
N GLY A 222 7.35 16.04 -11.29
CA GLY A 222 6.04 16.66 -11.22
C GLY A 222 4.89 15.71 -11.61
N GLU A 223 3.74 16.26 -12.03
CA GLU A 223 2.51 15.50 -12.31
C GLU A 223 2.49 14.78 -13.67
N ASN A 224 3.59 14.77 -14.41
CA ASN A 224 3.64 14.16 -15.72
C ASN A 224 4.04 12.71 -15.67
N GLU A 225 3.49 11.87 -16.56
CA GLU A 225 3.91 10.47 -16.75
C GLU A 225 5.29 10.38 -17.44
N ILE A 226 6.23 11.21 -17.01
CA ILE A 226 7.62 11.29 -17.48
C ILE A 226 8.49 10.84 -16.32
N VAL A 227 9.51 10.03 -16.60
CA VAL A 227 10.46 9.54 -15.59
C VAL A 227 11.87 9.92 -16.02
N LEU A 228 12.33 11.08 -15.58
CA LEU A 228 13.69 11.58 -15.79
C LEU A 228 14.59 11.25 -14.58
N PHE A 229 14.02 11.32 -13.38
CA PHE A 229 14.74 11.16 -12.10
C PHE A 229 14.29 9.90 -11.36
N LYS A 230 14.25 8.75 -12.07
CA LYS A 230 13.91 7.47 -11.45
C LYS A 230 14.73 7.22 -10.19
N ASP A 231 14.06 6.73 -9.14
CA ASP A 231 14.67 6.40 -7.84
C ASP A 231 15.22 7.60 -7.04
N GLN A 232 14.88 8.85 -7.40
CA GLN A 232 15.25 10.04 -6.64
C GLN A 232 14.13 10.59 -5.76
N GLY A 233 12.92 10.07 -5.90
CA GLY A 233 11.74 10.47 -5.15
C GLY A 233 10.58 9.49 -5.37
N LEU A 234 9.40 9.92 -5.00
CA LEU A 234 8.15 9.23 -5.33
C LEU A 234 7.97 9.18 -6.85
N ILE A 235 7.40 8.09 -7.38
CA ILE A 235 7.27 7.90 -8.84
C ILE A 235 6.15 8.75 -9.47
N HIS A 236 5.16 9.18 -8.68
CA HIS A 236 4.04 10.01 -9.16
C HIS A 236 3.28 10.63 -7.98
N GLU A 237 2.75 11.85 -8.15
CA GLU A 237 2.09 12.60 -7.07
C GLU A 237 0.68 12.12 -6.72
N ILE A 238 0.03 11.36 -7.59
CA ILE A 238 -1.27 10.77 -7.29
C ILE A 238 -1.05 9.43 -6.61
N VAL A 239 -1.01 9.42 -5.26
CA VAL A 239 -0.85 8.21 -4.46
C VAL A 239 -2.22 7.62 -4.15
N THR A 240 -2.44 6.37 -4.53
CA THR A 240 -3.72 5.65 -4.40
C THR A 240 -3.81 4.80 -3.14
N SER A 241 -2.67 4.25 -2.69
CA SER A 241 -2.61 3.40 -1.51
C SER A 241 -1.21 3.42 -0.90
N VAL A 242 -1.12 3.13 0.40
CA VAL A 242 0.14 3.06 1.13
C VAL A 242 0.14 1.92 2.13
N SER A 243 1.28 1.24 2.26
CA SER A 243 1.53 0.22 3.28
C SER A 243 2.87 0.46 3.94
N TYR A 244 2.88 0.63 5.26
CA TYR A 244 4.09 0.81 6.06
C TYR A 244 4.33 -0.42 6.92
N VAL A 245 5.42 -1.13 6.66
CA VAL A 245 5.80 -2.37 7.35
C VAL A 245 7.33 -2.45 7.45
N ASP A 246 7.85 -2.93 8.58
CA ASP A 246 9.30 -3.12 8.85
C ASP A 246 10.17 -1.89 8.52
N ASN A 247 9.67 -0.69 8.78
CA ASN A 247 10.27 0.61 8.44
C ASN A 247 10.41 0.87 6.94
N ILE A 248 9.72 0.11 6.11
CA ILE A 248 9.61 0.32 4.67
C ILE A 248 8.25 0.90 4.32
N VAL A 249 8.22 1.89 3.46
CA VAL A 249 7.00 2.42 2.87
C VAL A 249 6.86 1.86 1.46
N TRP A 250 5.74 1.22 1.20
CA TRP A 250 5.29 0.82 -0.12
C TRP A 250 4.15 1.76 -0.54
N ALA A 251 4.33 2.51 -1.60
CA ALA A 251 3.34 3.45 -2.13
C ALA A 251 2.88 3.02 -3.51
N ALA A 252 1.58 2.84 -3.66
CA ALA A 252 0.92 2.66 -4.95
C ALA A 252 0.56 4.02 -5.52
N THR A 253 0.74 4.21 -6.81
CA THR A 253 0.38 5.45 -7.49
C THR A 253 -0.46 5.20 -8.74
N TYR A 254 -0.97 6.27 -9.30
CA TYR A 254 -1.64 6.24 -10.59
C TYR A 254 -0.70 5.81 -11.73
N PHE A 255 0.62 5.99 -11.55
CA PHE A 255 1.64 5.71 -12.56
C PHE A 255 2.85 4.95 -11.98
N GLY A 256 2.64 3.74 -11.48
CA GLY A 256 3.68 2.88 -10.93
C GLY A 256 3.62 2.73 -9.41
N ALA A 257 4.68 2.17 -8.83
CA ALA A 257 4.83 2.01 -7.40
C ALA A 257 6.19 2.47 -6.92
N SER A 258 6.25 2.90 -5.66
CA SER A 258 7.48 3.29 -4.99
C SER A 258 7.71 2.49 -3.72
N ARG A 259 8.95 2.11 -3.45
CA ARG A 259 9.43 1.59 -2.18
C ARG A 259 10.43 2.57 -1.59
N TYR A 260 10.25 2.93 -0.32
CA TYR A 260 11.15 3.82 0.42
C TYR A 260 11.63 3.18 1.71
N ASP A 261 12.94 3.12 1.92
CA ASP A 261 13.56 2.49 3.10
C ASP A 261 13.98 3.49 4.19
N GLY A 262 13.55 4.73 4.08
CA GLY A 262 13.96 5.84 4.95
C GLY A 262 15.16 6.62 4.42
N ARG A 263 15.81 6.14 3.35
CA ARG A 263 16.98 6.78 2.73
C ARG A 263 16.93 6.76 1.20
N TYR A 264 16.55 5.62 0.62
CA TYR A 264 16.57 5.40 -0.83
C TYR A 264 15.18 5.04 -1.33
N TRP A 265 14.87 5.58 -2.50
CA TRP A 265 13.70 5.23 -3.28
C TRP A 265 14.03 4.13 -4.27
N HIS A 266 13.08 3.25 -4.51
CA HIS A 266 13.11 2.28 -5.59
C HIS A 266 11.73 2.23 -6.25
N ASN A 267 11.69 2.56 -7.55
CA ASN A 267 10.45 2.74 -8.30
C ASN A 267 10.23 1.62 -9.30
N PHE A 268 9.00 1.17 -9.41
CA PHE A 268 8.56 0.06 -10.26
C PHE A 268 7.57 0.54 -11.31
N LEU A 269 7.86 0.26 -12.57
CA LEU A 269 6.99 0.52 -13.72
C LEU A 269 6.85 -0.74 -14.56
N THR A 270 5.78 -0.86 -15.34
CA THR A 270 5.57 -2.01 -16.25
C THR A 270 6.73 -2.26 -17.20
N LYS A 271 7.41 -1.19 -17.64
CA LYS A 271 8.53 -1.27 -18.61
C LYS A 271 9.77 -1.98 -18.07
N ASP A 272 9.98 -1.97 -16.73
CA ASP A 272 11.23 -2.47 -16.11
C ASP A 272 11.01 -3.37 -14.90
N SER A 273 9.75 -3.64 -14.53
CA SER A 273 9.36 -4.55 -13.47
C SER A 273 8.44 -5.66 -13.98
N GLY A 274 7.85 -6.45 -13.09
CA GLY A 274 6.81 -7.42 -13.39
C GLY A 274 5.39 -6.91 -13.11
N LEU A 275 5.20 -5.61 -12.92
CA LEU A 275 3.88 -5.03 -12.76
C LEU A 275 3.04 -5.24 -14.02
N PRO A 276 1.78 -5.75 -13.92
CA PRO A 276 0.91 -5.92 -15.08
C PRO A 276 0.30 -4.60 -15.57
N SER A 277 0.29 -3.57 -14.71
CA SER A 277 -0.18 -2.22 -15.01
C SER A 277 0.55 -1.19 -14.16
N ASN A 278 0.70 0.02 -14.68
CA ASN A 278 1.15 1.17 -13.89
C ASN A 278 0.03 1.71 -12.97
N PHE A 279 -1.23 1.44 -13.30
CA PHE A 279 -2.35 1.85 -12.45
C PHE A 279 -2.56 0.86 -11.31
N ILE A 280 -2.20 1.26 -10.11
CA ILE A 280 -2.22 0.41 -8.92
C ILE A 280 -3.28 0.93 -7.95
N ASN A 281 -4.30 0.10 -7.68
CA ASN A 281 -5.42 0.45 -6.81
C ASN A 281 -5.07 0.27 -5.32
N THR A 282 -4.32 -0.77 -5.00
CA THR A 282 -4.01 -1.15 -3.63
C THR A 282 -2.62 -1.79 -3.53
N ILE A 283 -1.99 -1.63 -2.39
CA ILE A 283 -0.68 -2.18 -2.08
C ILE A 283 -0.66 -2.75 -0.67
N LYS A 284 -0.05 -3.92 -0.49
CA LYS A 284 0.10 -4.55 0.82
C LYS A 284 1.49 -5.11 0.98
N GLY A 285 2.33 -4.41 1.74
CA GLY A 285 3.65 -4.90 2.12
C GLY A 285 3.53 -6.11 3.06
N VAL A 286 4.31 -7.15 2.78
CA VAL A 286 4.45 -8.32 3.64
C VAL A 286 5.55 -8.06 4.67
N ASP A 287 6.67 -7.57 4.18
CA ASP A 287 7.86 -7.18 4.94
C ASP A 287 8.70 -6.16 4.15
N ALA A 288 9.98 -6.03 4.52
CA ALA A 288 10.89 -5.09 3.88
C ALA A 288 11.15 -5.36 2.39
N ASN A 289 10.98 -6.59 1.91
CA ASN A 289 11.32 -7.00 0.55
C ASN A 289 10.14 -7.57 -0.24
N HIS A 290 9.10 -8.00 0.44
CA HIS A 290 7.97 -8.69 -0.18
C HIS A 290 6.71 -7.80 -0.18
N CYS A 291 6.04 -7.72 -1.32
CA CYS A 291 4.86 -6.87 -1.46
C CYS A 291 3.85 -7.42 -2.47
N TRP A 292 2.57 -7.25 -2.16
CA TRP A 292 1.44 -7.50 -3.04
C TRP A 292 0.95 -6.19 -3.67
N PHE A 293 0.62 -6.25 -4.95
CA PHE A 293 0.11 -5.13 -5.74
C PHE A 293 -1.20 -5.52 -6.40
N GLY A 294 -2.25 -4.78 -6.09
CA GLY A 294 -3.54 -4.92 -6.77
C GLY A 294 -3.69 -3.85 -7.84
N THR A 295 -3.80 -4.28 -9.10
CA THR A 295 -3.89 -3.39 -10.25
C THR A 295 -5.25 -3.53 -10.96
N ASP A 296 -5.47 -2.75 -12.01
CA ASP A 296 -6.61 -2.91 -12.93
C ASP A 296 -6.44 -4.10 -13.89
N LYS A 297 -5.24 -4.73 -13.94
CA LYS A 297 -4.89 -5.83 -14.85
C LYS A 297 -4.39 -7.08 -14.15
N GLY A 298 -4.63 -7.24 -12.88
CA GLY A 298 -4.31 -8.43 -12.11
C GLY A 298 -3.65 -8.18 -10.77
N LEU A 299 -3.41 -9.28 -10.08
CA LEU A 299 -2.72 -9.34 -8.80
C LEU A 299 -1.25 -9.66 -9.03
N ALA A 300 -0.34 -8.81 -8.54
CA ALA A 300 1.09 -9.05 -8.63
C ALA A 300 1.73 -9.23 -7.25
N TYR A 301 2.77 -10.05 -7.19
CA TYR A 301 3.61 -10.26 -6.02
C TYR A 301 5.08 -10.07 -6.37
N TYR A 302 5.80 -9.37 -5.52
CA TYR A 302 7.25 -9.16 -5.59
C TYR A 302 7.93 -9.81 -4.40
N ASP A 303 8.96 -10.63 -4.63
CA ASP A 303 9.71 -11.34 -3.59
C ASP A 303 11.08 -10.72 -3.28
N GLY A 304 11.31 -9.48 -3.70
CA GLY A 304 12.60 -8.80 -3.62
C GLY A 304 13.46 -8.97 -4.88
N VAL A 305 13.15 -9.94 -5.73
CA VAL A 305 13.90 -10.29 -6.94
C VAL A 305 12.98 -10.60 -8.11
N ASN A 306 12.02 -11.50 -7.90
CA ASN A 306 11.13 -12.02 -8.92
C ASN A 306 9.72 -11.46 -8.76
N TRP A 307 8.96 -11.52 -9.82
CA TRP A 307 7.56 -11.13 -9.86
C TRP A 307 6.68 -12.31 -10.23
N ALA A 308 5.56 -12.47 -9.56
CA ALA A 308 4.47 -13.35 -9.97
C ALA A 308 3.23 -12.53 -10.25
N VAL A 309 2.52 -12.81 -11.35
CA VAL A 309 1.27 -12.15 -11.71
C VAL A 309 0.19 -13.19 -11.92
N TYR A 310 -0.95 -12.99 -11.28
CA TYR A 310 -2.13 -13.84 -11.35
C TYR A 310 -3.27 -13.08 -12.02
N THR A 311 -3.81 -13.64 -13.10
CA THR A 311 -4.91 -13.04 -13.86
C THR A 311 -5.88 -14.12 -14.35
N PRO A 312 -7.21 -13.87 -14.38
CA PRO A 312 -8.05 -14.52 -15.36
C PRO A 312 -7.78 -13.91 -16.74
N SER A 313 -7.65 -14.75 -17.77
CA SER A 313 -7.47 -14.28 -19.15
C SER A 313 -8.61 -13.34 -19.57
N LEU A 314 -8.26 -12.22 -20.19
CA LEU A 314 -9.24 -11.25 -20.68
C LEU A 314 -10.07 -11.75 -21.87
N THR A 315 -9.59 -12.78 -22.57
CA THR A 315 -10.21 -13.31 -23.79
C THR A 315 -11.16 -14.47 -23.53
N ASP A 316 -10.77 -15.42 -22.69
CA ASP A 316 -11.52 -16.65 -22.45
C ASP A 316 -11.75 -16.97 -20.96
N GLY A 317 -11.31 -16.07 -20.05
CA GLY A 317 -11.47 -16.21 -18.60
C GLY A 317 -10.62 -17.31 -17.97
N LYS A 318 -9.72 -17.96 -18.74
CA LYS A 318 -8.85 -19.01 -18.19
C LYS A 318 -7.86 -18.43 -17.19
N PRO A 319 -7.51 -19.19 -16.17
CA PRO A 319 -6.52 -18.77 -15.20
C PRO A 319 -5.13 -18.71 -15.84
N GLU A 320 -4.42 -17.63 -15.56
CA GLU A 320 -3.05 -17.41 -16.00
C GLU A 320 -2.17 -17.04 -14.83
N MET A 321 -0.94 -17.54 -14.81
CA MET A 321 0.12 -17.09 -13.94
C MET A 321 1.39 -16.89 -14.74
N THR A 322 2.05 -15.76 -14.57
CA THR A 322 3.37 -15.52 -15.15
C THR A 322 4.37 -15.21 -14.07
N VAL A 323 5.62 -15.62 -14.28
CA VAL A 323 6.75 -15.31 -13.40
C VAL A 323 7.81 -14.61 -14.23
N ARG A 324 8.24 -13.44 -13.76
CA ARG A 324 9.39 -12.70 -14.30
C ARG A 324 10.56 -12.81 -13.32
N ASP A 325 11.67 -13.34 -13.77
CA ASP A 325 12.90 -13.48 -12.97
C ASP A 325 13.78 -12.20 -13.01
N ALA A 326 14.85 -12.22 -12.21
CA ALA A 326 15.83 -11.13 -12.13
C ALA A 326 16.49 -10.76 -13.49
N ALA A 327 16.56 -11.70 -14.43
CA ALA A 327 17.08 -11.46 -15.77
C ALA A 327 16.02 -10.86 -16.72
N GLY A 328 14.79 -10.67 -16.22
CA GLY A 328 13.66 -10.15 -16.99
C GLY A 328 12.98 -11.20 -17.87
N LYS A 329 13.34 -12.49 -17.75
CA LYS A 329 12.69 -13.58 -18.46
C LYS A 329 11.32 -13.85 -17.88
N VAL A 330 10.30 -13.82 -18.72
CA VAL A 330 8.92 -14.14 -18.37
C VAL A 330 8.61 -15.59 -18.72
N THR A 331 8.06 -16.32 -17.76
CA THR A 331 7.67 -17.73 -17.93
C THR A 331 6.21 -17.90 -17.50
N SER A 332 5.39 -18.53 -18.34
CA SER A 332 4.02 -18.92 -17.98
C SER A 332 4.04 -20.16 -17.09
N VAL A 333 3.25 -20.13 -16.04
CA VAL A 333 3.10 -21.25 -15.08
C VAL A 333 1.66 -21.75 -15.19
N ALA A 334 1.51 -23.07 -15.34
CA ALA A 334 0.20 -23.69 -15.37
C ALA A 334 -0.49 -23.56 -14.01
N VAL A 335 -1.68 -22.98 -14.01
CA VAL A 335 -2.55 -22.83 -12.83
C VAL A 335 -3.98 -23.24 -13.21
N THR A 336 -4.76 -23.67 -12.24
CA THR A 336 -6.14 -24.13 -12.45
C THR A 336 -7.18 -23.09 -12.06
N THR A 337 -6.79 -22.08 -11.32
CA THR A 337 -7.68 -21.03 -10.81
C THR A 337 -6.95 -19.68 -10.77
N ALA A 338 -7.71 -18.60 -10.77
CA ALA A 338 -7.25 -17.23 -10.66
C ALA A 338 -8.18 -16.41 -9.75
N PRO A 339 -7.81 -15.19 -9.33
CA PRO A 339 -8.75 -14.27 -8.69
C PRO A 339 -10.01 -14.05 -9.51
N ALA A 340 -11.13 -13.71 -8.87
CA ALA A 340 -12.44 -13.55 -9.50
C ALA A 340 -12.46 -12.50 -10.63
N HIS A 341 -11.57 -11.53 -10.57
CA HIS A 341 -11.45 -10.47 -11.59
C HIS A 341 -10.06 -9.84 -11.59
N ASN A 342 -9.68 -9.20 -12.72
CA ASN A 342 -8.39 -8.50 -12.86
C ASN A 342 -8.34 -7.16 -12.11
N TYR A 343 -9.47 -6.53 -11.87
CA TYR A 343 -9.54 -5.27 -11.13
C TYR A 343 -9.51 -5.57 -9.63
N ILE A 344 -8.31 -5.48 -9.06
CA ILE A 344 -8.05 -5.79 -7.65
C ILE A 344 -8.21 -4.50 -6.83
N LEU A 345 -9.00 -4.56 -5.75
CA LEU A 345 -9.37 -3.41 -4.94
C LEU A 345 -8.85 -3.48 -3.50
N GLY A 346 -8.67 -4.67 -2.95
CA GLY A 346 -8.17 -4.86 -1.60
C GLY A 346 -7.40 -6.17 -1.46
N ILE A 347 -6.42 -6.18 -0.56
CA ILE A 347 -5.58 -7.35 -0.28
C ILE A 347 -5.35 -7.42 1.21
N ASP A 348 -5.54 -8.59 1.80
CA ASP A 348 -5.10 -8.88 3.14
C ASP A 348 -4.69 -10.35 3.27
N PHE A 349 -3.88 -10.67 4.27
CA PHE A 349 -3.36 -12.03 4.46
C PHE A 349 -3.01 -12.30 5.92
N GLN A 350 -3.02 -13.58 6.28
CA GLN A 350 -2.49 -14.07 7.54
C GLN A 350 -1.75 -15.40 7.31
N GLY A 351 -0.43 -15.40 7.50
CA GLY A 351 0.39 -16.56 7.16
C GLY A 351 0.29 -16.89 5.66
N ASP A 352 -0.12 -18.11 5.35
CA ASP A 352 -0.28 -18.63 3.99
C ASP A 352 -1.66 -18.35 3.38
N ASP A 353 -2.57 -17.74 4.12
CA ASP A 353 -3.92 -17.39 3.67
C ASP A 353 -3.95 -15.99 3.06
N LEU A 354 -4.20 -15.90 1.78
CA LEU A 354 -4.31 -14.66 1.01
C LEU A 354 -5.77 -14.38 0.65
N TRP A 355 -6.24 -13.17 0.91
CA TRP A 355 -7.58 -12.75 0.54
C TRP A 355 -7.53 -11.52 -0.36
N VAL A 356 -8.29 -11.54 -1.45
CA VAL A 356 -8.23 -10.54 -2.52
C VAL A 356 -9.64 -10.06 -2.87
N ALA A 357 -9.90 -8.80 -2.59
CA ALA A 357 -11.13 -8.11 -2.97
C ALA A 357 -11.04 -7.65 -4.43
N THR A 358 -12.07 -7.94 -5.21
CA THR A 358 -12.12 -7.60 -6.63
C THR A 358 -13.44 -6.95 -7.03
N ALA A 359 -13.49 -6.39 -8.24
CA ALA A 359 -14.73 -5.81 -8.79
C ALA A 359 -15.83 -6.85 -9.10
N LYS A 360 -15.55 -8.17 -8.99
CA LYS A 360 -16.53 -9.24 -9.28
C LYS A 360 -16.50 -10.41 -8.29
N GLY A 361 -16.10 -10.16 -7.05
CA GLY A 361 -16.10 -11.15 -5.99
C GLY A 361 -14.93 -11.00 -5.05
N LEU A 362 -14.91 -11.85 -4.04
CA LEU A 362 -13.82 -12.03 -3.10
C LEU A 362 -13.11 -13.35 -3.42
N SER A 363 -11.79 -13.34 -3.41
CA SER A 363 -10.98 -14.54 -3.72
C SER A 363 -10.14 -14.93 -2.52
N HIS A 364 -10.18 -16.21 -2.16
CA HIS A 364 -9.31 -16.83 -1.17
C HIS A 364 -8.19 -17.58 -1.88
N GLY A 365 -6.98 -17.11 -1.75
CA GLY A 365 -5.78 -17.75 -2.26
C GLY A 365 -5.20 -18.72 -1.22
N ILE A 366 -5.24 -20.00 -1.52
CA ILE A 366 -4.71 -21.08 -0.69
C ILE A 366 -3.32 -21.45 -1.21
N HIS A 367 -2.30 -21.25 -0.38
CA HIS A 367 -0.92 -21.55 -0.76
C HIS A 367 -0.71 -23.02 -1.07
N GLN A 368 -0.17 -23.31 -2.24
CA GLN A 368 0.20 -24.66 -2.67
C GLN A 368 1.66 -24.92 -2.30
N LYS A 369 1.88 -25.69 -1.23
CA LYS A 369 3.24 -26.16 -0.89
C LYS A 369 3.75 -27.05 -2.03
N GLN A 370 4.94 -26.73 -2.54
CA GLN A 370 5.65 -27.48 -3.58
C GLN A 370 6.31 -28.73 -2.98
#